data_8459ca7e6c6f64b63261abe94d252103
#
_entry.id   8459ca7e6c6f64b63261abe94d252103
#
_cell.length_a   1.000
_cell.length_b   1.000
_cell.length_c   1.000
_cell.angle_alpha   90.00
_cell.angle_beta   90.00
_cell.angle_gamma   90.00
#
_symmetry.space_group_name_H-M   'P 1'
#
loop_
_entity.id
_entity.type
_entity.pdbx_description
1 polymer ?
#
loop_
_entity_poly.entity_id
_entity_poly.type
_entity_poly.pdbx_seq_one_letter_code
_entity_poly.pdbx_strand_id
1 'polypeptide(L)'
;MLRPLYDPARARRPLLRIPYAVVGLAIAMVTRGLAQATPASGTEGRFVVEYYYKARWGYDQEFIALFRKNHLPVLEKEIEKGRILEVSIVRPRYHSTEDGRWDYRVTIVYPTVSAAHAASPITAVELRRLFPDSAAFVREEQRRFKILEAHWDLPIVPVPRRP
;
A
#
# COMPACT_ATOMS: atom_id res chain seq x y z
N MET A 1 -40.16 -32.60 20.67
CA MET A 1 -40.18 -32.53 22.15
C MET A 1 -38.84 -33.01 22.65
N LEU A 2 -37.82 -32.14 22.79
CA LEU A 2 -36.51 -32.42 23.41
C LEU A 2 -36.14 -31.18 24.23
N ARG A 3 -35.97 -31.41 25.52
CA ARG A 3 -35.65 -30.39 26.55
C ARG A 3 -34.17 -30.00 26.50
N PRO A 4 -33.77 -28.76 26.78
CA PRO A 4 -32.38 -28.41 26.98
C PRO A 4 -31.92 -28.73 28.39
N LEU A 5 -30.79 -29.41 28.49
CA LEU A 5 -30.02 -29.65 29.71
C LEU A 5 -29.00 -28.55 29.89
N TYR A 6 -29.32 -27.50 30.65
CA TYR A 6 -28.33 -26.60 31.23
C TYR A 6 -28.63 -26.40 32.71
N ASP A 7 -27.76 -26.93 33.58
CA ASP A 7 -27.81 -26.76 35.03
C ASP A 7 -26.74 -25.77 35.48
N PRO A 8 -27.11 -24.57 36.04
CA PRO A 8 -26.17 -23.54 36.44
C PRO A 8 -25.67 -23.67 37.92
N ALA A 9 -25.78 -24.83 38.58
CA ALA A 9 -25.54 -24.93 40.02
C ALA A 9 -24.35 -25.80 40.43
N ARG A 10 -23.16 -25.66 39.78
CA ARG A 10 -21.92 -26.28 40.31
C ARG A 10 -20.68 -25.45 39.94
N ALA A 11 -20.17 -24.70 40.85
CA ALA A 11 -18.76 -24.67 41.33
C ALA A 11 -18.37 -23.32 41.97
N ARG A 12 -18.79 -23.14 43.17
CA ARG A 12 -18.05 -22.19 44.05
C ARG A 12 -16.87 -22.96 44.66
N ARG A 13 -15.63 -22.66 44.19
CA ARG A 13 -14.41 -23.12 44.85
C ARG A 13 -13.92 -21.98 45.79
N PRO A 14 -13.49 -22.30 47.06
CA PRO A 14 -13.01 -21.29 47.99
C PRO A 14 -11.61 -20.81 47.57
N LEU A 15 -11.41 -19.50 47.66
CA LEU A 15 -10.11 -18.86 47.46
C LEU A 15 -9.20 -19.15 48.67
N LEU A 16 -8.12 -19.90 48.43
CA LEU A 16 -7.06 -20.14 49.39
C LEU A 16 -6.21 -18.84 49.51
N ARG A 17 -6.26 -18.21 50.71
CA ARG A 17 -5.44 -17.05 51.02
C ARG A 17 -4.05 -17.54 51.42
N ILE A 18 -3.04 -17.22 50.62
CA ILE A 18 -1.62 -17.43 50.93
C ILE A 18 -1.09 -16.11 51.49
N PRO A 19 -0.47 -16.08 52.71
CA PRO A 19 0.15 -14.89 53.23
C PRO A 19 1.49 -14.65 52.55
N TYR A 20 1.65 -13.50 51.90
CA TYR A 20 2.93 -13.06 51.35
C TYR A 20 3.87 -12.59 52.47
N ALA A 21 4.91 -13.40 52.77
CA ALA A 21 6.06 -12.94 53.54
C ALA A 21 6.92 -12.04 52.63
N VAL A 22 7.07 -10.80 53.06
CA VAL A 22 7.94 -9.81 52.41
C VAL A 22 9.38 -10.15 52.74
N VAL A 23 10.13 -10.70 51.80
CA VAL A 23 11.59 -10.78 51.85
C VAL A 23 12.12 -9.71 50.89
N GLY A 24 12.61 -8.61 51.48
CA GLY A 24 13.28 -7.56 50.74
C GLY A 24 14.67 -8.00 50.32
N LEU A 25 14.87 -8.27 49.04
CA LEU A 25 16.19 -8.41 48.44
C LEU A 25 16.39 -7.24 47.48
N ALA A 26 17.17 -6.25 47.89
CA ALA A 26 17.57 -5.14 47.04
C ALA A 26 18.58 -5.65 46.00
N ILE A 27 18.10 -5.97 44.81
CA ILE A 27 18.96 -6.22 43.63
C ILE A 27 19.16 -4.88 42.93
N ALA A 28 20.33 -4.27 43.08
CA ALA A 28 20.78 -3.15 42.29
C ALA A 28 20.94 -3.62 40.83
N MET A 29 19.90 -3.46 40.02
CA MET A 29 20.01 -3.64 38.57
C MET A 29 20.78 -2.47 37.98
N VAL A 30 22.06 -2.72 37.67
CA VAL A 30 22.81 -1.90 36.75
C VAL A 30 22.14 -2.07 35.38
N THR A 31 21.18 -1.22 35.06
CA THR A 31 20.66 -1.10 33.68
C THR A 31 21.75 -0.49 32.82
N ARG A 32 22.59 -1.34 32.19
CA ARG A 32 23.30 -0.93 31.00
C ARG A 32 22.23 -0.54 29.99
N GLY A 33 22.05 0.76 29.84
CA GLY A 33 21.27 1.31 28.76
C GLY A 33 21.85 0.77 27.45
N LEU A 34 21.20 -0.23 26.87
CA LEU A 34 21.33 -0.50 25.46
C LEU A 34 20.81 0.78 24.80
N ALA A 35 21.75 1.65 24.43
CA ALA A 35 21.45 2.71 23.48
C ALA A 35 20.82 2.00 22.29
N GLN A 36 19.50 2.05 22.18
CA GLN A 36 18.82 1.73 20.92
C GLN A 36 19.46 2.67 19.91
N ALA A 37 20.28 2.09 19.03
CA ALA A 37 20.74 2.81 17.88
C ALA A 37 19.46 3.32 17.19
N THR A 38 19.22 4.62 17.31
CA THR A 38 18.26 5.33 16.48
C THR A 38 18.63 4.89 15.08
N PRO A 39 17.71 4.28 14.29
CA PRO A 39 18.02 3.98 12.91
C PRO A 39 18.52 5.29 12.33
N ALA A 40 19.76 5.30 11.85
CA ALA A 40 20.33 6.46 11.20
C ALA A 40 19.25 6.93 10.21
N SER A 41 18.82 8.17 10.34
CA SER A 41 18.05 8.87 9.31
C SER A 41 18.96 8.97 8.10
N GLY A 42 19.25 7.80 7.49
CA GLY A 42 19.80 7.72 6.17
C GLY A 42 18.83 8.54 5.33
N THR A 43 19.33 9.50 4.58
CA THR A 43 18.64 10.19 3.52
C THR A 43 17.91 9.12 2.72
N GLU A 44 16.63 8.87 3.06
CA GLU A 44 15.77 8.01 2.26
C GLU A 44 15.74 8.66 0.89
N GLY A 45 16.49 8.10 -0.05
CA GLY A 45 16.53 8.56 -1.41
C GLY A 45 15.15 8.41 -2.04
N ARG A 46 14.97 9.03 -3.19
CA ARG A 46 13.74 8.87 -3.99
C ARG A 46 13.41 7.39 -4.15
N PHE A 47 12.16 7.05 -3.94
CA PHE A 47 11.64 5.72 -4.12
C PHE A 47 10.88 5.65 -5.44
N VAL A 48 11.28 4.75 -6.32
CA VAL A 48 10.73 4.63 -7.68
C VAL A 48 9.99 3.31 -7.81
N VAL A 49 8.78 3.36 -8.33
CA VAL A 49 7.98 2.16 -8.64
C VAL A 49 7.57 2.21 -10.11
N GLU A 50 7.79 1.13 -10.81
CA GLU A 50 7.31 0.93 -12.18
C GLU A 50 6.09 0.00 -12.16
N TYR A 51 5.00 0.49 -12.72
CA TYR A 51 3.71 -0.19 -12.83
C TYR A 51 3.52 -0.64 -14.28
N TYR A 52 3.49 -1.94 -14.50
CA TYR A 52 3.34 -2.52 -15.83
C TYR A 52 1.91 -3.00 -16.04
N TYR A 53 1.37 -2.72 -17.22
CA TYR A 53 0.01 -3.06 -17.60
C TYR A 53 0.02 -3.85 -18.90
N LYS A 54 -0.53 -5.08 -18.87
CA LYS A 54 -0.79 -5.91 -20.02
C LYS A 54 -2.30 -5.97 -20.25
N ALA A 55 -2.78 -5.27 -21.26
CA ALA A 55 -4.18 -5.30 -21.63
C ALA A 55 -4.49 -6.57 -22.45
N ARG A 56 -5.73 -7.02 -22.40
CA ARG A 56 -6.20 -8.03 -23.34
C ARG A 56 -6.08 -7.51 -24.77
N TRP A 57 -5.84 -8.38 -25.73
CA TRP A 57 -5.73 -8.00 -27.13
C TRP A 57 -6.92 -7.16 -27.60
N GLY A 58 -6.61 -6.02 -28.24
CA GLY A 58 -7.60 -5.05 -28.72
C GLY A 58 -8.12 -4.07 -27.69
N TYR A 59 -7.69 -4.14 -26.42
CA TYR A 59 -8.17 -3.26 -25.35
C TYR A 59 -7.13 -2.24 -24.84
N ASP A 60 -5.93 -2.20 -25.41
CA ASP A 60 -4.86 -1.29 -24.98
C ASP A 60 -5.27 0.18 -25.09
N GLN A 61 -5.95 0.58 -26.17
CA GLN A 61 -6.42 1.96 -26.35
C GLN A 61 -7.55 2.31 -25.38
N GLU A 62 -8.48 1.39 -25.11
CA GLU A 62 -9.50 1.61 -24.08
C GLU A 62 -8.89 1.73 -22.69
N PHE A 63 -7.90 0.89 -22.37
CA PHE A 63 -7.19 0.94 -21.11
C PHE A 63 -6.55 2.32 -20.87
N ILE A 64 -5.76 2.81 -21.83
CA ILE A 64 -5.06 4.10 -21.65
C ILE A 64 -6.02 5.29 -21.64
N ALA A 65 -7.13 5.22 -22.36
CA ALA A 65 -8.17 6.25 -22.33
C ALA A 65 -8.81 6.33 -20.93
N LEU A 66 -9.17 5.20 -20.34
CA LEU A 66 -9.72 5.11 -18.99
C LEU A 66 -8.70 5.54 -17.92
N PHE A 67 -7.44 5.12 -18.07
CA PHE A 67 -6.35 5.53 -17.18
C PHE A 67 -6.20 7.05 -17.18
N ARG A 68 -6.11 7.67 -18.34
CA ARG A 68 -5.97 9.14 -18.47
C ARG A 68 -7.19 9.89 -17.96
N LYS A 69 -8.38 9.35 -18.15
CA LYS A 69 -9.62 9.97 -17.70
C LYS A 69 -9.78 9.92 -16.19
N ASN A 70 -9.51 8.79 -15.57
CA ASN A 70 -9.90 8.51 -14.19
C ASN A 70 -8.72 8.41 -13.22
N HIS A 71 -7.61 7.81 -13.63
CA HIS A 71 -6.50 7.53 -12.72
C HIS A 71 -5.44 8.64 -12.74
N LEU A 72 -5.08 9.12 -13.91
CA LEU A 72 -4.07 10.17 -14.05
C LEU A 72 -4.42 11.47 -13.26
N PRO A 73 -5.67 11.98 -13.27
CA PRO A 73 -6.02 13.16 -12.49
C PRO A 73 -5.84 12.97 -10.97
N VAL A 74 -6.00 11.73 -10.47
CA VAL A 74 -5.71 11.39 -9.07
C VAL A 74 -4.21 11.51 -8.80
N LEU A 75 -3.37 10.95 -9.67
CA LEU A 75 -1.91 11.03 -9.55
C LEU A 75 -1.41 12.48 -9.64
N GLU A 76 -1.96 13.28 -10.55
CA GLU A 76 -1.65 14.72 -10.69
C GLU A 76 -1.99 15.47 -9.39
N LYS A 77 -3.13 15.15 -8.77
CA LYS A 77 -3.51 15.74 -7.48
C LYS A 77 -2.57 15.30 -6.35
N GLU A 78 -2.03 14.10 -6.38
CA GLU A 78 -1.02 13.64 -5.42
C GLU A 78 0.34 14.33 -5.63
N ILE A 79 0.67 14.70 -6.89
CA ILE A 79 1.84 15.57 -7.18
C ILE A 79 1.63 16.94 -6.58
N GLU A 80 0.48 17.58 -6.80
CA GLU A 80 0.17 18.89 -6.20
C GLU A 80 0.28 18.89 -4.68
N LYS A 81 -0.04 17.76 -4.04
CA LYS A 81 0.05 17.57 -2.58
C LYS A 81 1.43 17.09 -2.09
N GLY A 82 2.38 16.89 -2.97
CA GLY A 82 3.77 16.53 -2.63
C GLY A 82 3.96 15.06 -2.22
N ARG A 83 2.95 14.20 -2.33
CA ARG A 83 3.11 12.76 -2.08
C ARG A 83 3.88 12.07 -3.21
N ILE A 84 3.71 12.54 -4.44
CA ILE A 84 4.40 12.08 -5.64
C ILE A 84 5.27 13.23 -6.17
N LEU A 85 6.47 12.94 -6.64
CA LEU A 85 7.35 13.91 -7.29
C LEU A 85 7.15 13.94 -8.80
N GLU A 86 6.95 12.76 -9.40
CA GLU A 86 6.89 12.62 -10.86
C GLU A 86 6.07 11.40 -11.24
N VAL A 87 5.33 11.52 -12.34
CA VAL A 87 4.65 10.42 -13.02
C VAL A 87 5.03 10.47 -14.50
N SER A 88 5.45 9.35 -15.05
CA SER A 88 5.67 9.20 -16.49
C SER A 88 4.97 7.97 -17.02
N ILE A 89 4.51 8.04 -18.27
CA ILE A 89 3.80 6.96 -18.95
C ILE A 89 4.50 6.69 -20.27
N VAL A 90 4.89 5.44 -20.47
CA VAL A 90 5.52 5.00 -21.72
C VAL A 90 4.84 3.75 -22.27
N ARG A 91 5.03 3.51 -23.56
CA ARG A 91 4.66 2.26 -24.20
C ARG A 91 5.82 1.75 -25.05
N PRO A 92 5.92 0.45 -25.33
CA PRO A 92 6.91 -0.08 -26.26
C PRO A 92 6.69 0.50 -27.66
N ARG A 93 7.78 0.74 -28.37
CA ARG A 93 7.70 1.11 -29.81
C ARG A 93 7.34 -0.09 -30.66
N TYR A 94 7.80 -1.27 -30.26
CA TYR A 94 7.56 -2.54 -30.93
C TYR A 94 6.97 -3.51 -29.90
N HIS A 95 6.14 -4.44 -30.38
CA HIS A 95 5.62 -5.50 -29.52
C HIS A 95 6.71 -6.53 -29.20
N SER A 96 6.62 -7.12 -28.02
CA SER A 96 7.44 -8.26 -27.58
C SER A 96 6.71 -9.58 -27.87
N THR A 97 7.29 -10.70 -27.44
CA THR A 97 6.60 -11.99 -27.36
C THR A 97 5.40 -11.88 -26.40
N GLU A 98 4.43 -12.79 -26.54
CA GLU A 98 3.23 -12.76 -25.69
C GLU A 98 3.58 -12.84 -24.20
N ASP A 99 4.54 -13.68 -23.82
CA ASP A 99 4.94 -13.85 -22.43
C ASP A 99 5.63 -12.61 -21.84
N GLY A 100 6.40 -11.88 -22.65
CA GLY A 100 7.11 -10.66 -22.24
C GLY A 100 6.38 -9.36 -22.57
N ARG A 101 5.16 -9.41 -23.14
CA ARG A 101 4.42 -8.24 -23.58
C ARG A 101 3.89 -7.44 -22.39
N TRP A 102 4.06 -6.15 -22.50
CA TRP A 102 3.31 -5.13 -21.74
C TRP A 102 2.93 -4.00 -22.70
N ASP A 103 1.83 -3.32 -22.43
CA ASP A 103 1.30 -2.28 -23.31
C ASP A 103 1.63 -0.88 -22.80
N TYR A 104 1.59 -0.71 -21.46
CA TYR A 104 1.97 0.54 -20.81
C TYR A 104 2.79 0.28 -19.56
N ARG A 105 3.75 1.19 -19.32
CA ARG A 105 4.46 1.29 -18.05
C ARG A 105 4.27 2.70 -17.51
N VAL A 106 3.84 2.79 -16.26
CA VAL A 106 3.76 4.02 -15.50
C VAL A 106 4.87 4.00 -14.47
N THR A 107 5.73 5.00 -14.47
CA THR A 107 6.76 5.16 -13.45
C THR A 107 6.32 6.26 -12.51
N ILE A 108 6.30 5.97 -11.21
CA ILE A 108 5.97 6.92 -10.16
C ILE A 108 7.21 7.10 -9.28
N VAL A 109 7.61 8.36 -9.07
CA VAL A 109 8.71 8.73 -8.21
C VAL A 109 8.16 9.35 -6.94
N TYR A 110 8.45 8.76 -5.80
CA TYR A 110 8.10 9.26 -4.48
C TYR A 110 9.31 9.91 -3.79
N PRO A 111 9.12 10.91 -2.90
CA PRO A 111 10.22 11.49 -2.14
C PRO A 111 10.90 10.49 -1.21
N THR A 112 10.13 9.54 -0.67
CA THR A 112 10.63 8.49 0.25
C THR A 112 9.79 7.22 0.13
N VAL A 113 10.29 6.09 0.65
CA VAL A 113 9.52 4.85 0.83
C VAL A 113 8.27 5.10 1.68
N SER A 114 8.39 5.87 2.74
CA SER A 114 7.28 6.22 3.64
C SER A 114 6.16 6.95 2.88
N ALA A 115 6.50 7.89 2.00
CA ALA A 115 5.50 8.60 1.17
C ALA A 115 4.77 7.64 0.21
N ALA A 116 5.48 6.64 -0.34
CA ALA A 116 4.86 5.65 -1.23
C ALA A 116 3.80 4.79 -0.52
N HIS A 117 4.06 4.46 0.75
CA HIS A 117 3.16 3.63 1.57
C HIS A 117 2.14 4.44 2.39
N ALA A 118 2.22 5.76 2.38
CA ALA A 118 1.25 6.62 3.05
C ALA A 118 -0.13 6.55 2.37
N ALA A 119 -1.19 6.75 3.14
CA ALA A 119 -2.52 6.92 2.59
C ALA A 119 -2.56 8.12 1.62
N SER A 120 -3.42 8.02 0.60
CA SER A 120 -3.61 9.13 -0.33
C SER A 120 -4.05 10.39 0.41
N PRO A 121 -3.43 11.55 0.17
CA PRO A 121 -3.80 12.81 0.80
C PRO A 121 -5.06 13.45 0.17
N ILE A 122 -5.66 12.79 -0.82
CA ILE A 122 -6.87 13.27 -1.51
C ILE A 122 -8.09 12.98 -0.66
N THR A 123 -8.82 14.02 -0.30
CA THR A 123 -10.05 13.90 0.47
C THR A 123 -11.22 13.41 -0.40
N ALA A 124 -12.25 12.84 0.24
CA ALA A 124 -13.47 12.45 -0.46
C ALA A 124 -14.19 13.65 -1.14
N VAL A 125 -14.01 14.87 -0.62
CA VAL A 125 -14.56 16.08 -1.24
C VAL A 125 -13.81 16.42 -2.52
N GLU A 126 -12.49 16.34 -2.52
CA GLU A 126 -11.65 16.58 -3.70
C GLU A 126 -11.91 15.52 -4.78
N LEU A 127 -12.03 14.25 -4.38
CA LEU A 127 -12.34 13.17 -5.32
C LEU A 127 -13.71 13.38 -5.99
N ARG A 128 -14.73 13.82 -5.23
CA ARG A 128 -16.04 14.16 -5.82
C ARG A 128 -16.00 15.38 -6.74
N ARG A 129 -15.09 16.32 -6.50
CA ARG A 129 -14.89 17.46 -7.43
C ARG A 129 -14.24 17.02 -8.73
N LEU A 130 -13.26 16.10 -8.67
CA LEU A 130 -12.65 15.50 -9.87
C LEU A 130 -13.66 14.66 -10.66
N PHE A 131 -14.52 13.91 -9.95
CA PHE A 131 -15.47 12.97 -10.53
C PHE A 131 -16.88 13.20 -9.97
N PRO A 132 -17.62 14.20 -10.49
CA PRO A 132 -18.98 14.50 -10.01
C PRO A 132 -19.93 13.31 -10.18
N ASP A 133 -19.84 12.55 -11.28
CA ASP A 133 -20.52 11.27 -11.45
C ASP A 133 -19.64 10.14 -10.86
N SER A 134 -19.72 10.00 -9.53
CA SER A 134 -18.99 8.97 -8.81
C SER A 134 -19.37 7.54 -9.25
N ALA A 135 -20.59 7.32 -9.71
CA ALA A 135 -21.02 6.01 -10.18
C ALA A 135 -20.38 5.66 -11.52
N ALA A 136 -20.27 6.62 -12.46
CA ALA A 136 -19.53 6.43 -13.69
C ALA A 136 -18.04 6.17 -13.40
N PHE A 137 -17.43 6.97 -12.53
CA PHE A 137 -16.05 6.78 -12.13
C PHE A 137 -15.77 5.35 -11.62
N VAL A 138 -16.60 4.85 -10.71
CA VAL A 138 -16.44 3.48 -10.17
C VAL A 138 -16.59 2.42 -11.26
N ARG A 139 -17.60 2.55 -12.13
CA ARG A 139 -17.80 1.59 -13.23
C ARG A 139 -16.62 1.58 -14.20
N GLU A 140 -16.10 2.76 -14.54
CA GLU A 140 -14.97 2.90 -15.47
C GLU A 140 -13.65 2.39 -14.87
N GLU A 141 -13.39 2.63 -13.57
CA GLU A 141 -12.24 2.04 -12.88
C GLU A 141 -12.35 0.51 -12.82
N GLN A 142 -13.53 -0.05 -12.53
CA GLN A 142 -13.75 -1.49 -12.61
C GLN A 142 -13.53 -2.02 -14.03
N ARG A 143 -14.01 -1.28 -15.07
CA ARG A 143 -13.79 -1.64 -16.46
C ARG A 143 -12.33 -1.66 -16.81
N ARG A 144 -11.56 -0.65 -16.39
CA ARG A 144 -10.12 -0.54 -16.61
C ARG A 144 -9.37 -1.78 -16.11
N PHE A 145 -9.73 -2.30 -14.92
CA PHE A 145 -9.12 -3.53 -14.42
C PHE A 145 -9.61 -4.80 -15.13
N LYS A 146 -10.88 -4.86 -15.51
CA LYS A 146 -11.44 -6.03 -16.22
C LYS A 146 -10.83 -6.29 -17.61
N ILE A 147 -10.33 -5.26 -18.25
CA ILE A 147 -9.69 -5.38 -19.57
C ILE A 147 -8.19 -5.65 -19.49
N LEU A 148 -7.61 -5.70 -18.29
CA LEU A 148 -6.25 -6.18 -18.09
C LEU A 148 -6.19 -7.71 -18.14
N GLU A 149 -5.11 -8.20 -18.69
CA GLU A 149 -4.68 -9.59 -18.60
C GLU A 149 -3.72 -9.79 -17.44
N ALA A 150 -2.79 -8.82 -17.23
CA ALA A 150 -1.85 -8.82 -16.14
C ALA A 150 -1.48 -7.38 -15.72
N HIS A 151 -1.10 -7.23 -14.48
CA HIS A 151 -0.59 -6.01 -13.88
C HIS A 151 0.44 -6.38 -12.80
N TRP A 152 1.57 -5.70 -12.76
CA TRP A 152 2.58 -5.91 -11.72
C TRP A 152 3.34 -4.62 -11.42
N ASP A 153 3.81 -4.52 -10.19
CA ASP A 153 4.47 -3.34 -9.63
C ASP A 153 5.90 -3.73 -9.22
N LEU A 154 6.88 -3.00 -9.72
CA LEU A 154 8.29 -3.25 -9.47
C LEU A 154 8.94 -2.03 -8.81
N PRO A 155 9.28 -2.09 -7.51
CA PRO A 155 10.19 -1.13 -6.92
C PRO A 155 11.56 -1.22 -7.59
N ILE A 156 12.10 -0.07 -8.02
CA ILE A 156 13.37 0.02 -8.73
C ILE A 156 14.43 0.58 -7.80
N VAL A 157 15.53 -0.14 -7.69
CA VAL A 157 16.69 0.28 -6.91
C VAL A 157 17.85 0.58 -7.87
N PRO A 158 18.45 1.79 -7.78
CA PRO A 158 19.62 2.12 -8.58
C PRO A 158 20.80 1.19 -8.25
N VAL A 159 21.44 0.67 -9.29
CA VAL A 159 22.70 -0.06 -9.15
C VAL A 159 23.85 0.92 -9.40
N PRO A 160 24.75 1.15 -8.41
CA PRO A 160 25.91 2.00 -8.62
C PRO A 160 26.75 1.50 -9.79
N ARG A 161 27.26 2.41 -10.61
CA ARG A 161 28.15 2.04 -11.74
C ARG A 161 29.53 1.59 -11.30
N ARG A 162 29.92 1.97 -10.08
CA ARG A 162 31.18 1.60 -9.44
C ARG A 162 30.89 1.21 -7.99
N PRO A 163 31.60 0.19 -7.45
CA PRO A 163 31.50 -0.21 -6.05
C PRO A 163 31.98 0.89 -5.12
#